data_d520085b34a4ba35d6f5ca27fc90de66
#
_entry.id   d520085b34a4ba35d6f5ca27fc90de66
#
_cell.length_a   1.000
_cell.length_b   1.000
_cell.length_c   1.000
_cell.angle_alpha   90.00
_cell.angle_beta   90.00
_cell.angle_gamma   90.00
#
_symmetry.space_group_name_H-M   'P 1'
#
loop_
_entity.id
_entity.type
_entity.pdbx_description
1 polymer ?
#
loop_
_entity_poly.entity_id
_entity_poly.type
_entity_poly.pdbx_seq_one_letter_code
_entity_poly.pdbx_strand_id
1 'polypeptide(L)'
;MKYYSIVVKLTCLLIVAVLLREYYLSISSFPKLEPEVSLYETFGISDWLINYQGGFVRRGLAGEVLWRLYQLHPYNVVYVIIGITSICLIALTILCIALFRRMGWPVWMLLFPMFLYYCSYGLGGQLGFRRDTLMLLLAFLLFGQYRKYVEGNWRSLFPIWFLSVLMILLHEGVIFSIFPFLILHTFVYNKSFISKVVKNLLLLWLPSAIALLAVVIFNGRDNSPEVIWQSWMPCFMAYPFGFSLPPIGLGPSWLSSSLREGNLFAMELTWKPEFIAGIPVWPFNIYLLIAIYYLFTRMEKLKVGKIKQIPDHVQMSNVFLLQLLFTMPMLGVIGCDWYRSIPICCITSCFLCFLFPEHQNVPTIINRFSGWLQQKIDYSSYLSSSWVYYLVLVSLPLCYHCARPGGMFPFIPLDLKGNLLETVMEWI
;
A
#
# COMPACT_ATOMS: atom_id res chain seq x y z
N MET A 1 -18.58 -28.17 2.31
CA MET A 1 -18.90 -27.06 1.36
C MET A 1 -20.00 -26.11 1.84
N LYS A 2 -21.12 -26.59 2.39
CA LYS A 2 -22.24 -25.73 2.82
C LYS A 2 -21.84 -24.70 3.91
N TYR A 3 -21.15 -25.14 4.96
CA TYR A 3 -20.68 -24.25 6.05
C TYR A 3 -19.64 -23.22 5.57
N TYR A 4 -18.74 -23.59 4.67
CA TYR A 4 -17.79 -22.68 4.03
C TYR A 4 -18.49 -21.48 3.38
N SER A 5 -19.49 -21.76 2.55
CA SER A 5 -20.27 -20.70 1.87
C SER A 5 -20.94 -19.75 2.86
N ILE A 6 -21.43 -20.27 3.99
CA ILE A 6 -22.10 -19.45 5.03
C ILE A 6 -21.06 -18.55 5.72
N VAL A 7 -19.94 -19.10 6.19
CA VAL A 7 -18.89 -18.34 6.88
C VAL A 7 -18.35 -17.23 5.98
N VAL A 8 -18.03 -17.54 4.73
CA VAL A 8 -17.54 -16.54 3.76
C VAL A 8 -18.59 -15.42 3.55
N LYS A 9 -19.87 -15.77 3.36
CA LYS A 9 -20.93 -14.77 3.18
C LYS A 9 -21.10 -13.87 4.41
N LEU A 10 -21.10 -14.45 5.60
CA LEU A 10 -21.20 -13.68 6.85
C LEU A 10 -19.97 -12.76 7.03
N THR A 11 -18.77 -13.26 6.76
CA THR A 11 -17.55 -12.43 6.83
C THR A 11 -17.58 -11.29 5.81
N CYS A 12 -17.98 -11.56 4.56
CA CYS A 12 -18.15 -10.52 3.55
C CYS A 12 -19.21 -9.49 3.95
N LEU A 13 -20.33 -9.93 4.49
CA LEU A 13 -21.41 -9.03 4.95
C LEU A 13 -20.91 -8.14 6.09
N LEU A 14 -20.17 -8.71 7.03
CA LEU A 14 -19.55 -7.97 8.13
C LEU A 14 -18.56 -6.91 7.62
N ILE A 15 -17.68 -7.28 6.68
CA ILE A 15 -16.73 -6.34 6.06
C ILE A 15 -17.48 -5.21 5.35
N VAL A 16 -18.50 -5.53 4.55
CA VAL A 16 -19.30 -4.53 3.85
C VAL A 16 -19.99 -3.59 4.84
N ALA A 17 -20.56 -4.12 5.93
CA ALA A 17 -21.18 -3.30 6.97
C ALA A 17 -20.19 -2.33 7.60
N VAL A 18 -18.96 -2.79 7.89
CA VAL A 18 -17.89 -1.93 8.41
C VAL A 18 -17.49 -0.87 7.40
N LEU A 19 -17.28 -1.23 6.13
CA LEU A 19 -16.94 -0.28 5.08
C LEU A 19 -18.02 0.79 4.90
N LEU A 20 -19.28 0.40 4.91
CA LEU A 20 -20.42 1.34 4.83
C LEU A 20 -20.46 2.26 6.05
N ARG A 21 -20.19 1.73 7.24
CA ARG A 21 -20.11 2.53 8.47
C ARG A 21 -18.95 3.52 8.39
N GLU A 22 -17.75 3.08 8.02
CA GLU A 22 -16.59 3.97 7.88
C GLU A 22 -16.84 5.05 6.82
N TYR A 23 -17.46 4.68 5.70
CA TYR A 23 -17.89 5.62 4.67
C TYR A 23 -18.91 6.65 5.20
N TYR A 24 -19.92 6.19 5.92
CA TYR A 24 -20.91 7.06 6.54
C TYR A 24 -20.27 8.02 7.56
N LEU A 25 -19.43 7.51 8.45
CA LEU A 25 -18.74 8.34 9.45
C LEU A 25 -17.86 9.39 8.79
N SER A 26 -17.24 9.06 7.70
CA SER A 26 -16.37 9.96 6.94
C SER A 26 -17.14 11.08 6.27
N ILE A 27 -18.26 10.76 5.59
CA ILE A 27 -19.13 11.78 5.00
C ILE A 27 -19.75 12.64 6.09
N SER A 28 -20.18 12.06 7.21
CA SER A 28 -20.81 12.80 8.31
C SER A 28 -19.82 13.64 9.10
N SER A 29 -18.55 13.29 9.12
CA SER A 29 -17.48 14.09 9.76
C SER A 29 -16.94 15.20 8.86
N PHE A 30 -17.18 15.14 7.56
CA PHE A 30 -16.73 16.15 6.61
C PHE A 30 -17.21 17.59 6.93
N PRO A 31 -18.48 17.79 7.35
CA PRO A 31 -18.94 19.09 7.84
C PRO A 31 -18.59 19.38 9.31
N LYS A 32 -18.12 18.39 10.05
CA LYS A 32 -17.79 18.46 11.49
C LYS A 32 -16.29 18.37 11.75
N LEU A 33 -15.46 18.66 10.73
CA LEU A 33 -14.04 18.93 11.00
C LEU A 33 -13.98 19.95 12.15
N GLU A 34 -13.26 19.59 13.20
CA GLU A 34 -13.06 20.49 14.32
C GLU A 34 -12.70 21.87 13.78
N PRO A 35 -13.24 22.98 14.36
CA PRO A 35 -13.07 24.33 13.82
C PRO A 35 -11.60 24.73 13.62
N GLU A 36 -10.67 23.96 14.20
CA GLU A 36 -9.25 24.23 14.21
C GLU A 36 -8.46 23.45 13.13
N VAL A 37 -9.06 22.44 12.49
CA VAL A 37 -8.34 21.57 11.52
C VAL A 37 -8.82 21.82 10.10
N SER A 38 -7.91 22.20 9.22
CA SER A 38 -8.17 22.34 7.79
C SER A 38 -7.91 21.01 7.05
N LEU A 39 -8.72 20.71 6.04
CA LEU A 39 -8.50 19.53 5.19
C LEU A 39 -7.14 19.60 4.48
N TYR A 40 -6.62 20.80 4.20
CA TYR A 40 -5.30 20.98 3.63
C TYR A 40 -4.16 20.47 4.52
N GLU A 41 -4.34 20.47 5.83
CA GLU A 41 -3.33 19.99 6.79
C GLU A 41 -3.19 18.48 6.79
N THR A 42 -4.25 17.78 6.36
CA THR A 42 -4.26 16.31 6.39
C THR A 42 -3.16 15.72 5.50
N PHE A 43 -2.49 14.69 5.97
CA PHE A 43 -1.39 14.07 5.23
C PHE A 43 -1.82 13.60 3.83
N GLY A 44 -3.07 13.13 3.67
CA GLY A 44 -3.60 12.67 2.39
C GLY A 44 -3.62 13.75 1.32
N ILE A 45 -4.05 14.96 1.68
CA ILE A 45 -4.12 16.12 0.76
C ILE A 45 -2.76 16.82 0.68
N SER A 46 -2.15 17.15 1.82
CA SER A 46 -0.92 17.93 1.84
C SER A 46 0.26 17.25 1.17
N ASP A 47 0.32 15.93 1.14
CA ASP A 47 1.33 15.19 0.38
C ASP A 47 1.26 15.49 -1.13
N TRP A 48 0.07 15.69 -1.70
CA TRP A 48 -0.10 16.10 -3.10
C TRP A 48 0.32 17.55 -3.38
N LEU A 49 0.38 18.40 -2.36
CA LEU A 49 0.70 19.81 -2.51
C LEU A 49 2.21 20.09 -2.49
N ILE A 50 3.05 19.07 -2.24
CA ILE A 50 4.50 19.20 -2.34
C ILE A 50 4.86 19.51 -3.80
N ASN A 51 5.41 20.70 -4.07
CA ASN A 51 5.82 21.19 -5.38
C ASN A 51 7.29 21.64 -5.39
N TYR A 52 7.79 22.17 -6.50
CA TYR A 52 9.18 22.61 -6.64
C TYR A 52 9.39 24.10 -6.44
N GLN A 53 8.43 24.83 -5.86
CA GLN A 53 8.58 26.26 -5.61
C GLN A 53 9.62 26.54 -4.51
N GLY A 54 9.76 25.64 -3.54
CA GLY A 54 10.81 25.68 -2.53
C GLY A 54 12.14 25.05 -2.95
N GLY A 55 12.32 24.75 -4.26
CA GLY A 55 13.45 24.01 -4.82
C GLY A 55 13.09 22.57 -5.14
N PHE A 56 14.06 21.82 -5.69
CA PHE A 56 13.84 20.41 -5.98
C PHE A 56 13.77 19.60 -4.68
N VAL A 57 12.65 18.95 -4.45
CA VAL A 57 12.38 18.16 -3.24
C VAL A 57 11.81 16.79 -3.61
N ARG A 58 11.95 15.83 -2.71
CA ARG A 58 11.27 14.53 -2.87
C ARG A 58 9.75 14.72 -2.98
N ARG A 59 9.09 13.84 -3.78
CA ARG A 59 7.63 13.85 -3.98
C ARG A 59 7.04 15.10 -4.62
N GLY A 60 7.88 16.01 -5.14
CA GLY A 60 7.42 17.31 -5.63
C GLY A 60 6.67 17.26 -6.97
N LEU A 61 6.81 16.20 -7.77
CA LEU A 61 6.32 16.18 -9.15
C LEU A 61 4.79 16.32 -9.26
N ALA A 62 4.03 15.62 -8.42
CA ALA A 62 2.57 15.69 -8.47
C ALA A 62 2.07 17.10 -8.12
N GLY A 63 2.61 17.69 -7.07
CA GLY A 63 2.25 19.04 -6.65
C GLY A 63 2.71 20.10 -7.63
N GLU A 64 3.86 19.94 -8.27
CA GLU A 64 4.28 20.87 -9.33
C GLU A 64 3.33 20.86 -10.52
N VAL A 65 2.89 19.68 -10.98
CA VAL A 65 1.89 19.58 -12.04
C VAL A 65 0.59 20.26 -11.63
N LEU A 66 0.07 19.97 -10.44
CA LEU A 66 -1.14 20.61 -9.92
C LEU A 66 -0.97 22.12 -9.79
N TRP A 67 0.18 22.57 -9.27
CA TRP A 67 0.46 24.00 -9.11
C TRP A 67 0.53 24.71 -10.46
N ARG A 68 1.20 24.14 -11.47
CA ARG A 68 1.24 24.73 -12.83
C ARG A 68 -0.14 24.81 -13.46
N LEU A 69 -0.96 23.77 -13.31
CA LEU A 69 -2.34 23.80 -13.78
C LEU A 69 -3.16 24.87 -13.07
N TYR A 70 -2.97 25.04 -11.75
CA TYR A 70 -3.62 26.10 -10.97
C TYR A 70 -3.23 27.50 -11.47
N GLN A 71 -1.96 27.72 -11.80
CA GLN A 71 -1.50 29.01 -12.36
C GLN A 71 -2.10 29.31 -13.74
N LEU A 72 -2.36 28.28 -14.54
CA LEU A 72 -3.00 28.44 -15.85
C LEU A 72 -4.50 28.74 -15.72
N HIS A 73 -5.15 28.06 -14.82
CA HIS A 73 -6.58 28.19 -14.57
C HIS A 73 -6.90 27.87 -13.11
N PRO A 74 -7.23 28.88 -12.29
CA PRO A 74 -7.53 28.66 -10.88
C PRO A 74 -8.68 27.67 -10.70
N TYR A 75 -8.48 26.70 -9.80
CA TYR A 75 -9.44 25.67 -9.46
C TYR A 75 -9.28 25.22 -8.00
N ASN A 76 -10.29 24.54 -7.50
CA ASN A 76 -10.21 23.92 -6.16
C ASN A 76 -9.35 22.65 -6.22
N VAL A 77 -8.11 22.76 -5.70
CA VAL A 77 -7.12 21.67 -5.76
C VAL A 77 -7.57 20.43 -4.98
N VAL A 78 -8.33 20.60 -3.90
CA VAL A 78 -8.84 19.47 -3.09
C VAL A 78 -9.78 18.59 -3.90
N TYR A 79 -10.74 19.19 -4.61
CA TYR A 79 -11.65 18.42 -5.47
C TYR A 79 -10.94 17.70 -6.61
N VAL A 80 -9.89 18.32 -7.17
CA VAL A 80 -9.07 17.66 -8.19
C VAL A 80 -8.32 16.46 -7.62
N ILE A 81 -7.72 16.59 -6.43
CA ILE A 81 -7.05 15.48 -5.74
C ILE A 81 -8.05 14.35 -5.43
N ILE A 82 -9.21 14.68 -4.89
CA ILE A 82 -10.29 13.70 -4.63
C ILE A 82 -10.72 13.02 -5.93
N GLY A 83 -10.89 13.77 -7.00
CA GLY A 83 -11.25 13.24 -8.32
C GLY A 83 -10.20 12.27 -8.87
N ILE A 84 -8.92 12.67 -8.87
CA ILE A 84 -7.82 11.83 -9.36
C ILE A 84 -7.73 10.53 -8.53
N THR A 85 -7.74 10.64 -7.21
CA THR A 85 -7.63 9.47 -6.33
C THR A 85 -8.82 8.54 -6.46
N SER A 86 -10.03 9.08 -6.61
CA SER A 86 -11.25 8.29 -6.85
C SER A 86 -11.21 7.55 -8.19
N ILE A 87 -10.78 8.20 -9.25
CA ILE A 87 -10.59 7.57 -10.57
C ILE A 87 -9.55 6.45 -10.48
N CYS A 88 -8.41 6.71 -9.84
CA CYS A 88 -7.37 5.71 -9.64
C CYS A 88 -7.88 4.52 -8.82
N LEU A 89 -8.67 4.75 -7.78
CA LEU A 89 -9.25 3.70 -6.95
C LEU A 89 -10.23 2.83 -7.75
N ILE A 90 -11.12 3.45 -8.52
CA ILE A 90 -12.07 2.74 -9.39
C ILE A 90 -11.30 1.90 -10.41
N ALA A 91 -10.31 2.49 -11.09
CA ALA A 91 -9.50 1.80 -12.08
C ALA A 91 -8.73 0.62 -11.46
N LEU A 92 -8.12 0.80 -10.28
CA LEU A 92 -7.42 -0.25 -9.55
C LEU A 92 -8.37 -1.38 -9.15
N THR A 93 -9.58 -1.04 -8.67
CA THR A 93 -10.59 -2.03 -8.29
C THR A 93 -11.05 -2.84 -9.50
N ILE A 94 -11.33 -2.20 -10.64
CA ILE A 94 -11.70 -2.88 -11.89
C ILE A 94 -10.56 -3.80 -12.34
N LEU A 95 -9.32 -3.31 -12.30
CA LEU A 95 -8.13 -4.11 -12.63
C LEU A 95 -8.02 -5.34 -11.73
N CYS A 96 -8.12 -5.18 -10.41
CA CYS A 96 -8.05 -6.28 -9.46
C CYS A 96 -9.19 -7.29 -9.69
N ILE A 97 -10.42 -6.86 -9.94
CA ILE A 97 -11.54 -7.75 -10.29
C ILE A 97 -11.22 -8.55 -11.56
N ALA A 98 -10.71 -7.88 -12.59
CA ALA A 98 -10.35 -8.53 -13.86
C ALA A 98 -9.24 -9.58 -13.66
N LEU A 99 -8.20 -9.24 -12.88
CA LEU A 99 -7.10 -10.15 -12.56
C LEU A 99 -7.58 -11.36 -11.75
N PHE A 100 -8.37 -11.14 -10.69
CA PHE A 100 -8.92 -12.21 -9.86
C PHE A 100 -9.77 -13.17 -10.67
N ARG A 101 -10.64 -12.66 -11.55
CA ARG A 101 -11.43 -13.48 -12.45
C ARG A 101 -10.54 -14.32 -13.39
N ARG A 102 -9.50 -13.70 -13.98
CA ARG A 102 -8.58 -14.40 -14.89
C ARG A 102 -7.74 -15.45 -14.16
N MET A 103 -7.34 -15.20 -12.93
CA MET A 103 -6.61 -16.15 -12.09
C MET A 103 -7.52 -17.20 -11.45
N GLY A 104 -8.85 -17.12 -11.65
CA GLY A 104 -9.81 -18.03 -11.03
C GLY A 104 -9.93 -17.86 -9.52
N TRP A 105 -9.53 -16.71 -8.99
CA TRP A 105 -9.65 -16.38 -7.59
C TRP A 105 -11.01 -15.81 -7.26
N PRO A 106 -11.54 -16.08 -6.06
CA PRO A 106 -12.84 -15.55 -5.68
C PRO A 106 -12.76 -14.04 -5.48
N VAL A 107 -13.57 -13.29 -6.25
CA VAL A 107 -13.59 -11.82 -6.23
C VAL A 107 -13.89 -11.25 -4.83
N TRP A 108 -14.65 -12.00 -3.99
CA TRP A 108 -14.92 -11.57 -2.63
C TRP A 108 -13.65 -11.42 -1.75
N MET A 109 -12.52 -12.03 -2.13
CA MET A 109 -11.24 -11.79 -1.42
C MET A 109 -10.79 -10.33 -1.50
N LEU A 110 -11.23 -9.59 -2.52
CA LEU A 110 -10.96 -8.16 -2.60
C LEU A 110 -11.57 -7.37 -1.45
N LEU A 111 -12.57 -7.93 -0.77
CA LEU A 111 -13.17 -7.33 0.43
C LEU A 111 -12.27 -7.45 1.68
N PHE A 112 -11.23 -8.27 1.64
CA PHE A 112 -10.34 -8.42 2.79
C PHE A 112 -9.32 -7.28 2.91
N PRO A 113 -8.87 -6.99 4.14
CA PRO A 113 -7.99 -5.87 4.45
C PRO A 113 -6.73 -5.81 3.59
N MET A 114 -6.22 -6.96 3.17
CA MET A 114 -5.04 -7.08 2.32
C MET A 114 -5.22 -6.50 0.90
N PHE A 115 -6.47 -6.22 0.46
CA PHE A 115 -6.74 -5.66 -0.86
C PHE A 115 -7.56 -4.38 -0.80
N LEU A 116 -8.57 -4.30 0.07
CA LEU A 116 -9.51 -3.19 0.14
C LEU A 116 -9.11 -2.06 1.07
N TYR A 117 -7.97 -2.15 1.68
CA TYR A 117 -7.46 -1.05 2.50
C TYR A 117 -7.65 0.33 1.84
N TYR A 118 -7.38 0.41 0.54
CA TYR A 118 -7.53 1.65 -0.21
C TYR A 118 -8.97 2.11 -0.40
N CYS A 119 -9.95 1.21 -0.36
CA CYS A 119 -11.36 1.58 -0.47
C CYS A 119 -11.90 2.15 0.83
N SER A 120 -11.52 1.59 1.98
CA SER A 120 -12.01 2.08 3.27
C SER A 120 -11.35 3.38 3.72
N TYR A 121 -10.09 3.56 3.36
CA TYR A 121 -9.31 4.74 3.72
C TYR A 121 -9.42 5.85 2.68
N GLY A 122 -9.70 5.49 1.41
CA GLY A 122 -9.88 6.44 0.32
C GLY A 122 -11.13 7.29 0.46
N LEU A 123 -12.12 6.81 1.19
CA LEU A 123 -13.42 7.46 1.28
C LEU A 123 -13.67 8.18 2.61
N GLY A 124 -12.80 8.01 3.62
CA GLY A 124 -13.26 8.37 4.92
C GLY A 124 -12.30 8.82 5.96
N GLY A 125 -11.08 8.83 5.77
CA GLY A 125 -10.14 9.33 6.76
C GLY A 125 -9.31 10.48 6.21
N GLN A 126 -8.81 11.32 7.08
CA GLN A 126 -7.81 12.35 6.78
C GLN A 126 -6.58 11.81 6.01
N LEU A 127 -6.43 10.47 5.91
CA LEU A 127 -5.33 9.78 5.25
C LEU A 127 -5.71 9.17 3.89
N GLY A 128 -6.97 9.26 3.48
CA GLY A 128 -7.52 8.47 2.36
C GLY A 128 -7.11 8.87 0.97
N PHE A 129 -6.72 10.10 0.75
CA PHE A 129 -6.45 10.61 -0.60
C PHE A 129 -4.96 10.51 -0.99
N ARG A 130 -4.26 9.48 -0.52
CA ARG A 130 -2.84 9.30 -0.83
C ARG A 130 -2.60 8.84 -2.27
N ARG A 131 -1.40 9.06 -2.76
CA ARG A 131 -0.95 8.69 -4.12
C ARG A 131 -0.79 7.19 -4.36
N ASP A 132 -1.00 6.34 -3.35
CA ASP A 132 -0.72 4.90 -3.42
C ASP A 132 -1.51 4.18 -4.51
N THR A 133 -2.79 4.55 -4.73
CA THR A 133 -3.61 3.98 -5.80
C THR A 133 -3.06 4.28 -7.18
N LEU A 134 -2.59 5.51 -7.40
CA LEU A 134 -1.89 5.92 -8.62
C LEU A 134 -0.59 5.11 -8.78
N MET A 135 0.20 4.98 -7.70
CA MET A 135 1.45 4.22 -7.73
C MET A 135 1.25 2.75 -8.07
N LEU A 136 0.18 2.11 -7.58
CA LEU A 136 -0.15 0.73 -7.91
C LEU A 136 -0.57 0.55 -9.38
N LEU A 137 -1.33 1.49 -9.94
CA LEU A 137 -1.65 1.48 -11.37
C LEU A 137 -0.40 1.63 -12.23
N LEU A 138 0.48 2.57 -11.88
CA LEU A 138 1.76 2.75 -12.57
C LEU A 138 2.66 1.51 -12.42
N ALA A 139 2.64 0.85 -11.26
CA ALA A 139 3.38 -0.40 -11.04
C ALA A 139 2.89 -1.51 -11.98
N PHE A 140 1.58 -1.68 -12.13
CA PHE A 140 1.03 -2.65 -13.07
C PHE A 140 1.48 -2.37 -14.50
N LEU A 141 1.44 -1.11 -14.92
CA LEU A 141 1.92 -0.70 -16.25
C LEU A 141 3.43 -0.97 -16.41
N LEU A 142 4.23 -0.62 -15.40
CA LEU A 142 5.68 -0.86 -15.40
C LEU A 142 5.99 -2.37 -15.51
N PHE A 143 5.33 -3.21 -14.71
CA PHE A 143 5.49 -4.67 -14.77
C PHE A 143 5.10 -5.22 -16.14
N GLY A 144 4.02 -4.72 -16.73
CA GLY A 144 3.57 -5.11 -18.07
C GLY A 144 4.57 -4.72 -19.16
N GLN A 145 5.17 -3.52 -19.09
CA GLN A 145 6.20 -3.11 -20.04
C GLN A 145 7.50 -3.91 -19.85
N TYR A 146 7.88 -4.17 -18.61
CA TYR A 146 9.03 -5.00 -18.29
C TYR A 146 8.84 -6.44 -18.82
N ARG A 147 7.64 -7.02 -18.68
CA ARG A 147 7.30 -8.34 -19.27
C ARG A 147 7.51 -8.35 -20.78
N LYS A 148 6.98 -7.34 -21.49
CA LYS A 148 7.18 -7.20 -22.94
C LYS A 148 8.65 -7.08 -23.32
N TYR A 149 9.45 -6.36 -22.52
CA TYR A 149 10.89 -6.27 -22.74
C TYR A 149 11.58 -7.62 -22.60
N VAL A 150 11.24 -8.39 -21.55
CA VAL A 150 11.77 -9.75 -21.33
C VAL A 150 11.39 -10.68 -22.48
N GLU A 151 10.21 -10.51 -23.07
CA GLU A 151 9.74 -11.26 -24.26
C GLU A 151 10.39 -10.78 -25.57
N GLY A 152 11.34 -9.85 -25.51
CA GLY A 152 12.14 -9.40 -26.66
C GLY A 152 11.67 -8.09 -27.31
N ASN A 153 10.62 -7.43 -26.79
CA ASN A 153 10.16 -6.14 -27.32
C ASN A 153 11.02 -5.00 -26.76
N TRP A 154 12.09 -4.64 -27.45
CA TRP A 154 13.00 -3.56 -27.06
C TRP A 154 12.33 -2.17 -26.98
N ARG A 155 11.23 -1.95 -27.72
CA ARG A 155 10.47 -0.68 -27.69
C ARG A 155 9.86 -0.40 -26.32
N SER A 156 9.71 -1.41 -25.49
CA SER A 156 9.26 -1.26 -24.11
C SER A 156 10.29 -0.59 -23.19
N LEU A 157 11.53 -0.41 -23.63
CA LEU A 157 12.59 0.21 -22.82
C LEU A 157 12.26 1.67 -22.47
N PHE A 158 11.78 2.46 -23.45
CA PHE A 158 11.40 3.85 -23.20
C PHE A 158 10.24 3.99 -22.18
N PRO A 159 9.12 3.26 -22.31
CA PRO A 159 8.08 3.25 -21.27
C PRO A 159 8.61 2.81 -19.88
N ILE A 160 9.54 1.85 -19.81
CA ILE A 160 10.15 1.44 -18.54
C ILE A 160 10.90 2.61 -17.90
N TRP A 161 11.74 3.30 -18.65
CA TRP A 161 12.46 4.47 -18.15
C TRP A 161 11.51 5.57 -17.69
N PHE A 162 10.54 5.92 -18.53
CA PHE A 162 9.57 6.95 -18.21
C PHE A 162 8.78 6.62 -16.93
N LEU A 163 8.19 5.43 -16.85
CA LEU A 163 7.39 5.01 -15.71
C LEU A 163 8.22 4.89 -14.43
N SER A 164 9.44 4.36 -14.53
CA SER A 164 10.31 4.18 -13.36
C SER A 164 10.79 5.50 -12.78
N VAL A 165 11.19 6.45 -13.63
CA VAL A 165 11.56 7.81 -13.20
C VAL A 165 10.35 8.54 -12.62
N LEU A 166 9.21 8.49 -13.33
CA LEU A 166 7.95 9.09 -12.87
C LEU A 166 7.58 8.61 -11.47
N MET A 167 7.63 7.30 -11.23
CA MET A 167 7.28 6.72 -9.94
C MET A 167 8.19 7.17 -8.82
N ILE A 168 9.50 7.25 -9.04
CA ILE A 168 10.48 7.74 -8.04
C ILE A 168 10.21 9.21 -7.70
N LEU A 169 9.95 10.06 -8.70
CA LEU A 169 9.65 11.46 -8.49
C LEU A 169 8.29 11.70 -7.81
N LEU A 170 7.36 10.77 -7.98
CA LEU A 170 6.08 10.78 -7.26
C LEU A 170 6.21 10.29 -5.82
N HIS A 171 6.98 9.22 -5.58
CA HIS A 171 7.15 8.65 -4.24
C HIS A 171 8.36 7.71 -4.17
N GLU A 172 9.41 8.10 -3.47
CA GLU A 172 10.66 7.34 -3.33
C GLU A 172 10.50 5.95 -2.69
N GLY A 173 9.47 5.75 -1.86
CA GLY A 173 9.21 4.48 -1.19
C GLY A 173 8.93 3.29 -2.12
N VAL A 174 8.68 3.54 -3.41
CA VAL A 174 8.52 2.47 -4.42
C VAL A 174 9.77 1.59 -4.58
N ILE A 175 10.93 2.11 -4.18
CA ILE A 175 12.18 1.36 -4.22
C ILE A 175 12.14 0.10 -3.35
N PHE A 176 11.31 0.06 -2.32
CA PHE A 176 11.19 -1.10 -1.43
C PHE A 176 10.03 -2.03 -1.82
N SER A 177 9.06 -1.57 -2.58
CA SER A 177 7.84 -2.34 -2.84
C SER A 177 7.66 -2.77 -4.29
N ILE A 178 8.28 -2.06 -5.25
CA ILE A 178 8.03 -2.27 -6.68
C ILE A 178 9.30 -2.66 -7.42
N PHE A 179 10.39 -1.92 -7.23
CA PHE A 179 11.63 -2.14 -7.96
C PHE A 179 12.39 -3.41 -7.60
N PRO A 180 12.44 -3.88 -6.33
CA PRO A 180 13.33 -4.96 -5.96
C PRO A 180 13.06 -6.25 -6.73
N PHE A 181 11.79 -6.60 -6.97
CA PHE A 181 11.45 -7.76 -7.78
C PHE A 181 12.02 -7.62 -9.20
N LEU A 182 11.83 -6.48 -9.84
CA LEU A 182 12.27 -6.26 -11.22
C LEU A 182 13.80 -6.32 -11.34
N ILE A 183 14.50 -5.72 -10.40
CA ILE A 183 15.96 -5.75 -10.35
C ILE A 183 16.46 -7.18 -10.15
N LEU A 184 15.90 -7.89 -9.17
CA LEU A 184 16.25 -9.28 -8.90
C LEU A 184 15.92 -10.18 -10.09
N HIS A 185 14.75 -10.02 -10.72
CA HIS A 185 14.36 -10.77 -11.90
C HIS A 185 15.34 -10.52 -13.06
N THR A 186 15.83 -9.29 -13.23
CA THR A 186 16.84 -8.98 -14.23
C THR A 186 18.14 -9.77 -13.98
N PHE A 187 18.53 -9.97 -12.71
CA PHE A 187 19.67 -10.82 -12.36
C PHE A 187 19.40 -12.30 -12.65
N VAL A 188 18.27 -12.81 -12.21
CA VAL A 188 17.94 -14.24 -12.31
C VAL A 188 17.66 -14.65 -13.75
N TYR A 189 16.98 -13.81 -14.51
CA TYR A 189 16.62 -14.07 -15.90
C TYR A 189 17.84 -14.13 -16.83
N ASN A 190 18.82 -13.25 -16.60
CA ASN A 190 20.04 -13.20 -17.38
C ASN A 190 21.09 -14.20 -16.87
N LYS A 191 20.84 -15.51 -16.95
CA LYS A 191 21.77 -16.59 -16.56
C LYS A 191 23.09 -16.62 -17.34
N SER A 192 23.52 -15.48 -17.86
CA SER A 192 24.72 -15.29 -18.67
C SER A 192 25.83 -14.61 -17.88
N PHE A 193 27.00 -14.42 -18.51
CA PHE A 193 28.15 -13.76 -17.90
C PHE A 193 27.79 -12.46 -17.16
N ILE A 194 28.45 -12.22 -16.03
CA ILE A 194 28.26 -11.04 -15.15
C ILE A 194 28.23 -9.73 -15.94
N SER A 195 29.09 -9.57 -16.96
CA SER A 195 29.11 -8.37 -17.81
C SER A 195 27.79 -8.09 -18.52
N LYS A 196 27.09 -9.12 -19.00
CA LYS A 196 25.80 -8.98 -19.66
C LYS A 196 24.68 -8.62 -18.67
N VAL A 197 24.76 -9.17 -17.45
CA VAL A 197 23.83 -8.83 -16.35
C VAL A 197 23.99 -7.38 -15.97
N VAL A 198 25.21 -6.92 -15.74
CA VAL A 198 25.52 -5.51 -15.39
C VAL A 198 25.06 -4.57 -16.50
N LYS A 199 25.34 -4.91 -17.77
CA LYS A 199 24.87 -4.11 -18.92
C LYS A 199 23.35 -3.97 -18.93
N ASN A 200 22.61 -5.04 -18.73
CA ASN A 200 21.14 -4.99 -18.72
C ASN A 200 20.59 -4.24 -17.50
N LEU A 201 21.23 -4.36 -16.34
CA LEU A 201 20.85 -3.58 -15.16
C LEU A 201 21.04 -2.09 -15.41
N LEU A 202 22.19 -1.69 -15.94
CA LEU A 202 22.46 -0.29 -16.27
C LEU A 202 21.48 0.19 -17.34
N LEU A 203 21.29 -0.59 -18.40
CA LEU A 203 20.35 -0.22 -19.49
C LEU A 203 18.95 0.02 -18.98
N LEU A 204 18.42 -0.86 -18.10
CA LEU A 204 17.05 -0.77 -17.61
C LEU A 204 16.86 0.27 -16.51
N TRP A 205 17.79 0.33 -15.55
CA TRP A 205 17.54 1.00 -14.27
C TRP A 205 18.40 2.24 -14.01
N LEU A 206 19.37 2.57 -14.89
CA LEU A 206 20.21 3.75 -14.72
C LEU A 206 19.40 5.05 -14.64
N PRO A 207 18.38 5.31 -15.50
CA PRO A 207 17.62 6.55 -15.40
C PRO A 207 16.88 6.67 -14.05
N SER A 208 16.33 5.58 -13.54
CA SER A 208 15.68 5.56 -12.22
C SER A 208 16.67 5.69 -11.08
N ALA A 209 17.85 5.10 -11.19
CA ALA A 209 18.92 5.27 -10.21
C ALA A 209 19.39 6.73 -10.14
N ILE A 210 19.53 7.39 -11.28
CA ILE A 210 19.86 8.84 -11.34
C ILE A 210 18.75 9.68 -10.70
N ALA A 211 17.48 9.38 -11.01
CA ALA A 211 16.34 10.08 -10.40
C ALA A 211 16.31 9.88 -8.89
N LEU A 212 16.55 8.66 -8.40
CA LEU A 212 16.63 8.37 -6.97
C LEU A 212 17.77 9.12 -6.31
N LEU A 213 18.95 9.11 -6.92
CA LEU A 213 20.12 9.83 -6.42
C LEU A 213 19.84 11.33 -6.34
N ALA A 214 19.19 11.90 -7.36
CA ALA A 214 18.77 13.29 -7.33
C ALA A 214 17.79 13.56 -6.16
N VAL A 215 16.80 12.71 -5.93
CA VAL A 215 15.87 12.84 -4.81
C VAL A 215 16.55 12.74 -3.45
N VAL A 216 17.61 11.93 -3.33
CA VAL A 216 18.38 11.78 -2.08
C VAL A 216 19.33 12.95 -1.84
N ILE A 217 19.99 13.45 -2.89
CA ILE A 217 20.97 14.54 -2.77
C ILE A 217 20.28 15.89 -2.62
N PHE A 218 19.23 16.14 -3.42
CA PHE A 218 18.54 17.42 -3.44
C PHE A 218 17.29 17.39 -2.55
N ASN A 219 17.49 17.70 -1.28
CA ASN A 219 16.40 17.68 -0.28
C ASN A 219 15.59 19.00 -0.18
N GLY A 220 15.83 19.95 -1.10
CA GLY A 220 15.33 21.31 -0.96
C GLY A 220 16.24 22.17 -0.07
N ARG A 221 15.71 23.28 0.38
CA ARG A 221 16.35 24.21 1.32
C ARG A 221 15.65 24.11 2.68
N ASP A 222 16.26 24.62 3.74
CA ASP A 222 15.69 24.58 5.09
C ASP A 222 14.29 25.19 5.18
N ASN A 223 14.00 26.23 4.39
CA ASN A 223 12.69 26.88 4.30
C ASN A 223 11.78 26.33 3.18
N SER A 224 12.14 25.21 2.55
CA SER A 224 11.34 24.63 1.45
C SER A 224 9.89 24.33 1.85
N PRO A 225 9.58 23.77 3.03
CA PRO A 225 8.22 23.52 3.47
C PRO A 225 7.36 24.79 3.48
N GLU A 226 7.90 25.88 4.02
CA GLU A 226 7.23 27.19 4.12
C GLU A 226 6.97 27.78 2.73
N VAL A 227 7.97 27.79 1.86
CA VAL A 227 7.84 28.31 0.49
C VAL A 227 6.85 27.49 -0.32
N ILE A 228 6.87 26.17 -0.22
CA ILE A 228 5.89 25.30 -0.85
C ILE A 228 4.49 25.64 -0.36
N TRP A 229 4.31 25.75 0.96
CA TRP A 229 3.01 26.02 1.55
C TRP A 229 2.48 27.39 1.16
N GLN A 230 3.34 28.41 1.21
CA GLN A 230 3.02 29.79 0.80
C GLN A 230 2.61 29.87 -0.69
N SER A 231 3.16 29.04 -1.55
CA SER A 231 2.78 29.01 -2.96
C SER A 231 1.31 28.66 -3.20
N TRP A 232 0.69 27.93 -2.25
CA TRP A 232 -0.71 27.53 -2.29
C TRP A 232 -1.67 28.49 -1.58
N MET A 233 -1.17 29.50 -0.87
CA MET A 233 -2.02 30.45 -0.13
C MET A 233 -3.13 31.08 -0.96
N PRO A 234 -2.91 31.48 -2.23
CA PRO A 234 -3.99 32.00 -3.07
C PRO A 234 -5.13 30.98 -3.28
N CYS A 235 -4.80 29.68 -3.39
CA CYS A 235 -5.79 28.61 -3.50
C CYS A 235 -6.54 28.42 -2.17
N PHE A 236 -5.85 28.41 -1.04
CA PHE A 236 -6.46 28.23 0.27
C PHE A 236 -7.41 29.36 0.62
N MET A 237 -7.07 30.59 0.25
CA MET A 237 -7.92 31.76 0.45
C MET A 237 -9.14 31.77 -0.48
N ALA A 238 -8.97 31.34 -1.74
CA ALA A 238 -10.07 31.30 -2.70
C ALA A 238 -11.04 30.14 -2.44
N TYR A 239 -10.54 29.03 -1.87
CA TYR A 239 -11.30 27.81 -1.64
C TYR A 239 -11.05 27.29 -0.22
N PRO A 240 -11.59 27.95 0.81
CA PRO A 240 -11.34 27.57 2.19
C PRO A 240 -11.97 26.21 2.49
N PHE A 241 -11.13 25.28 3.01
CA PHE A 241 -11.54 23.97 3.52
C PHE A 241 -11.18 23.84 5.00
N GLY A 242 -11.68 24.76 5.81
CA GLY A 242 -11.46 24.87 7.23
C GLY A 242 -11.75 26.31 7.69
N PHE A 243 -11.80 26.53 9.00
CA PHE A 243 -12.19 27.80 9.59
C PHE A 243 -11.01 28.75 9.85
N SER A 244 -9.79 28.27 9.73
CA SER A 244 -8.56 29.05 9.90
C SER A 244 -7.63 28.87 8.69
N LEU A 245 -6.69 29.81 8.53
CA LEU A 245 -5.57 29.61 7.61
C LEU A 245 -4.78 28.39 8.09
N PRO A 246 -4.63 27.36 7.23
CA PRO A 246 -4.00 26.13 7.67
C PRO A 246 -2.52 26.38 8.01
N PRO A 247 -2.03 25.88 9.15
CA PRO A 247 -0.60 25.76 9.38
C PRO A 247 0.03 24.86 8.31
N ILE A 248 1.35 24.79 8.27
CA ILE A 248 2.04 23.96 7.27
C ILE A 248 1.53 22.52 7.37
N GLY A 249 0.99 22.01 6.25
CA GLY A 249 0.44 20.67 6.20
C GLY A 249 1.48 19.58 6.50
N LEU A 250 1.02 18.44 7.01
CA LEU A 250 1.87 17.33 7.44
C LEU A 250 2.80 16.81 6.32
N GLY A 251 2.36 16.82 5.06
CA GLY A 251 3.18 16.39 3.94
C GLY A 251 4.42 17.26 3.75
N PRO A 252 4.31 18.56 3.52
CA PRO A 252 5.44 19.49 3.43
C PRO A 252 6.29 19.54 4.69
N SER A 253 5.70 19.53 5.90
CA SER A 253 6.46 19.59 7.16
C SER A 253 7.47 18.45 7.32
N TRP A 254 7.17 17.26 6.76
CA TRP A 254 8.09 16.12 6.75
C TRP A 254 9.32 16.32 5.86
N LEU A 255 9.35 17.31 4.98
CA LEU A 255 10.53 17.62 4.16
C LEU A 255 11.69 18.21 4.98
N SER A 256 11.40 18.88 6.09
CA SER A 256 12.41 19.42 7.00
C SER A 256 13.07 18.36 7.89
N SER A 257 12.43 17.18 8.04
CA SER A 257 12.98 16.10 8.84
C SER A 257 14.12 15.39 8.12
N SER A 258 15.24 15.18 8.81
CA SER A 258 16.34 14.37 8.32
C SER A 258 15.90 12.90 8.20
N LEU A 259 16.59 12.12 7.35
CA LEU A 259 16.36 10.67 7.24
C LEU A 259 16.50 9.97 8.61
N ARG A 260 17.44 10.42 9.44
CA ARG A 260 17.66 9.87 10.79
C ARG A 260 16.47 10.13 11.70
N GLU A 261 15.96 11.35 11.72
CA GLU A 261 14.78 11.71 12.53
C GLU A 261 13.54 10.97 12.06
N GLY A 262 13.33 10.88 10.75
CA GLY A 262 12.22 10.11 10.17
C GLY A 262 12.29 8.63 10.54
N ASN A 263 13.49 8.02 10.49
CA ASN A 263 13.69 6.61 10.87
C ASN A 263 13.49 6.40 12.38
N LEU A 264 14.02 7.28 13.22
CA LEU A 264 13.83 7.19 14.68
C LEU A 264 12.34 7.32 15.04
N PHE A 265 11.63 8.26 14.42
CA PHE A 265 10.19 8.39 14.59
C PHE A 265 9.43 7.12 14.15
N ALA A 266 9.77 6.58 12.97
CA ALA A 266 9.13 5.37 12.47
C ALA A 266 9.37 4.16 13.40
N MET A 267 10.59 3.99 13.90
CA MET A 267 10.94 2.95 14.85
C MET A 267 10.21 3.15 16.20
N GLU A 268 10.22 4.36 16.71
CA GLU A 268 9.54 4.69 17.94
C GLU A 268 8.05 4.41 17.83
N LEU A 269 7.40 4.89 16.78
CA LEU A 269 5.96 4.70 16.57
C LEU A 269 5.57 3.22 16.36
N THR A 270 6.43 2.44 15.69
CA THR A 270 6.16 1.01 15.41
C THR A 270 6.35 0.13 16.62
N TRP A 271 7.43 0.37 17.37
CA TRP A 271 7.87 -0.53 18.45
C TRP A 271 7.53 -0.03 19.84
N LYS A 272 7.09 1.23 19.96
CA LYS A 272 6.55 1.73 21.22
C LYS A 272 5.39 0.85 21.66
N PRO A 273 5.33 0.51 22.93
CA PRO A 273 4.17 -0.10 23.49
C PRO A 273 3.05 0.94 23.68
N GLU A 274 2.50 1.49 22.60
CA GLU A 274 1.23 2.21 22.68
C GLU A 274 0.09 1.20 22.54
N PHE A 275 -0.76 1.18 23.51
CA PHE A 275 -1.54 0.05 23.92
C PHE A 275 -3.02 0.27 23.72
N ILE A 276 -3.65 -0.74 23.18
CA ILE A 276 -5.03 -1.06 23.56
C ILE A 276 -4.89 -1.88 24.85
N ALA A 277 -5.32 -1.35 25.98
CA ALA A 277 -5.28 -2.05 27.27
C ALA A 277 -3.91 -2.68 27.61
N GLY A 278 -2.83 -1.99 27.35
CA GLY A 278 -1.52 -2.49 27.69
C GLY A 278 -0.87 -3.47 26.70
N ILE A 279 -1.49 -3.83 25.55
CA ILE A 279 -0.95 -4.80 24.57
C ILE A 279 -0.31 -4.07 23.38
N PRO A 280 0.95 -4.35 23.02
CA PRO A 280 1.60 -3.74 21.85
C PRO A 280 0.91 -4.11 20.54
N VAL A 281 0.88 -3.16 19.58
CA VAL A 281 0.21 -3.37 18.27
C VAL A 281 1.03 -4.28 17.34
N TRP A 282 2.35 -4.31 17.46
CA TRP A 282 3.22 -5.09 16.57
C TRP A 282 2.94 -6.60 16.51
N PRO A 283 2.52 -7.31 17.59
CA PRO A 283 2.18 -8.72 17.48
C PRO A 283 0.99 -8.99 16.55
N PHE A 284 0.00 -8.10 16.55
CA PHE A 284 -1.14 -8.20 15.64
C PHE A 284 -0.73 -7.99 14.18
N ASN A 285 0.23 -7.09 13.93
CA ASN A 285 0.78 -6.88 12.58
C ASN A 285 1.55 -8.12 12.10
N ILE A 286 2.36 -8.74 12.96
CA ILE A 286 3.04 -10.00 12.65
C ILE A 286 2.02 -11.11 12.40
N TYR A 287 1.01 -11.22 13.26
CA TYR A 287 -0.07 -12.18 13.04
C TYR A 287 -0.76 -11.96 11.68
N LEU A 288 -1.03 -10.72 11.30
CA LEU A 288 -1.64 -10.39 10.00
C LEU A 288 -0.78 -10.89 8.83
N LEU A 289 0.54 -10.71 8.87
CA LEU A 289 1.44 -11.23 7.85
C LEU A 289 1.44 -12.77 7.78
N ILE A 290 1.46 -13.43 8.92
CA ILE A 290 1.40 -14.90 9.02
C ILE A 290 0.05 -15.39 8.49
N ALA A 291 -1.04 -14.74 8.87
CA ALA A 291 -2.39 -15.08 8.42
C ALA A 291 -2.56 -14.93 6.90
N ILE A 292 -2.05 -13.85 6.33
CA ILE A 292 -2.06 -13.62 4.87
C ILE A 292 -1.24 -14.72 4.16
N TYR A 293 -0.03 -15.01 4.63
CA TYR A 293 0.79 -16.09 4.07
C TYR A 293 0.06 -17.44 4.14
N TYR A 294 -0.51 -17.77 5.29
CA TYR A 294 -1.29 -18.98 5.49
C TYR A 294 -2.47 -19.06 4.50
N LEU A 295 -3.22 -17.98 4.31
CA LEU A 295 -4.32 -17.96 3.35
C LEU A 295 -3.84 -18.13 1.92
N PHE A 296 -2.72 -17.52 1.54
CA PHE A 296 -2.15 -17.72 0.19
C PHE A 296 -1.71 -19.17 -0.04
N THR A 297 -1.18 -19.85 0.98
CA THR A 297 -0.87 -21.30 0.88
C THR A 297 -2.12 -22.18 0.79
N ARG A 298 -3.26 -21.69 1.27
CA ARG A 298 -4.54 -22.44 1.27
C ARG A 298 -5.53 -21.94 0.22
N MET A 299 -5.08 -21.16 -0.74
CA MET A 299 -5.95 -20.59 -1.79
C MET A 299 -6.69 -21.64 -2.62
N GLU A 300 -6.19 -22.89 -2.72
CA GLU A 300 -6.93 -24.00 -3.36
C GLU A 300 -8.30 -24.24 -2.73
N LYS A 301 -8.39 -24.10 -1.40
CA LYS A 301 -9.66 -24.23 -0.68
C LYS A 301 -10.63 -23.09 -0.99
N LEU A 302 -10.12 -21.98 -1.56
CA LEU A 302 -10.90 -20.81 -1.92
C LEU A 302 -11.37 -20.82 -3.38
N LYS A 303 -10.85 -21.74 -4.20
CA LYS A 303 -11.20 -21.82 -5.62
C LYS A 303 -12.67 -22.16 -5.80
N VAL A 304 -13.37 -21.31 -6.52
CA VAL A 304 -14.75 -21.54 -6.96
C VAL A 304 -14.73 -21.72 -8.48
N GLY A 305 -14.71 -22.99 -8.93
CA GLY A 305 -14.83 -23.31 -10.35
C GLY A 305 -13.60 -24.01 -10.96
N LYS A 306 -13.83 -24.67 -12.12
CA LYS A 306 -12.81 -25.39 -12.89
C LYS A 306 -12.16 -24.44 -13.91
N ILE A 307 -11.20 -23.63 -13.51
CA ILE A 307 -10.45 -22.79 -14.46
C ILE A 307 -9.06 -23.39 -14.68
N LYS A 308 -8.71 -23.65 -15.95
CA LYS A 308 -7.52 -24.40 -16.38
C LYS A 308 -6.19 -23.62 -16.33
N GLN A 309 -6.17 -22.31 -16.04
CA GLN A 309 -4.97 -21.48 -16.15
C GLN A 309 -4.75 -20.63 -14.88
N ILE A 310 -4.57 -21.30 -13.76
CA ILE A 310 -4.32 -20.61 -12.50
C ILE A 310 -2.83 -20.65 -12.20
N PRO A 311 -2.19 -19.51 -11.91
CA PRO A 311 -0.90 -19.56 -11.23
C PRO A 311 -1.03 -20.44 -10.00
N ASP A 312 -0.10 -21.37 -9.83
CA ASP A 312 -0.09 -22.26 -8.71
C ASP A 312 -0.13 -21.43 -7.40
N HIS A 313 -0.98 -21.81 -6.43
CA HIS A 313 -1.07 -21.17 -5.14
C HIS A 313 0.28 -21.11 -4.41
N VAL A 314 1.14 -22.09 -4.67
CA VAL A 314 2.53 -22.13 -4.24
C VAL A 314 3.29 -20.90 -4.72
N GLN A 315 3.05 -20.47 -5.95
CA GLN A 315 3.73 -19.31 -6.50
C GLN A 315 3.28 -18.00 -5.84
N MET A 316 1.99 -17.85 -5.50
CA MET A 316 1.51 -16.66 -4.81
C MET A 316 2.16 -16.49 -3.44
N SER A 317 2.26 -17.57 -2.65
CA SER A 317 2.93 -17.52 -1.37
C SER A 317 4.44 -17.26 -1.48
N ASN A 318 5.09 -17.80 -2.53
CA ASN A 318 6.50 -17.56 -2.81
C ASN A 318 6.76 -16.11 -3.20
N VAL A 319 5.95 -15.57 -4.10
CA VAL A 319 6.07 -14.16 -4.53
C VAL A 319 5.74 -13.22 -3.37
N PHE A 320 4.73 -13.54 -2.57
CA PHE A 320 4.40 -12.75 -1.39
C PHE A 320 5.54 -12.72 -0.37
N LEU A 321 6.17 -13.87 -0.07
CA LEU A 321 7.35 -13.91 0.82
C LEU A 321 8.51 -13.07 0.27
N LEU A 322 8.76 -13.15 -1.04
CA LEU A 322 9.79 -12.35 -1.67
C LEU A 322 9.49 -10.85 -1.57
N GLN A 323 8.27 -10.45 -1.88
CA GLN A 323 7.83 -9.06 -1.77
C GLN A 323 7.85 -8.57 -0.32
N LEU A 324 7.43 -9.41 0.62
CA LEU A 324 7.49 -9.11 2.05
C LEU A 324 8.93 -8.86 2.50
N LEU A 325 9.89 -9.69 2.08
CA LEU A 325 11.31 -9.52 2.41
C LEU A 325 11.83 -8.15 1.96
N PHE A 326 11.45 -7.71 0.76
CA PHE A 326 11.85 -6.40 0.25
C PHE A 326 11.13 -5.24 0.96
N THR A 327 9.89 -5.45 1.38
CA THR A 327 9.09 -4.43 2.06
C THR A 327 9.43 -4.34 3.56
N MET A 328 10.12 -5.33 4.14
CA MET A 328 10.49 -5.36 5.56
C MET A 328 11.11 -4.06 6.09
N PRO A 329 12.02 -3.36 5.38
CA PRO A 329 12.55 -2.09 5.87
C PRO A 329 11.45 -1.03 6.07
N MET A 330 10.36 -1.06 5.30
CA MET A 330 9.22 -0.16 5.44
C MET A 330 8.28 -0.55 6.60
N LEU A 331 8.50 -1.73 7.19
CA LEU A 331 7.68 -2.26 8.27
C LEU A 331 8.35 -2.04 9.63
N GLY A 332 8.70 -0.78 9.95
CA GLY A 332 9.15 -0.41 11.28
C GLY A 332 10.62 -0.01 11.42
N VAL A 333 11.32 0.23 10.31
CA VAL A 333 12.67 0.81 10.30
C VAL A 333 12.67 2.15 9.57
N ILE A 334 12.22 2.18 8.32
CA ILE A 334 12.14 3.38 7.48
C ILE A 334 10.73 3.97 7.48
N GLY A 335 9.72 3.14 7.70
CA GLY A 335 8.31 3.51 7.75
C GLY A 335 7.57 2.83 8.88
N CYS A 336 6.49 3.44 9.33
CA CYS A 336 5.60 2.93 10.38
C CYS A 336 4.23 2.52 9.82
N ASP A 337 4.01 2.69 8.52
CA ASP A 337 2.71 2.54 7.86
C ASP A 337 2.45 1.07 7.45
N TRP A 338 2.36 0.14 8.39
CA TRP A 338 2.10 -1.28 8.13
C TRP A 338 0.80 -1.48 7.35
N TYR A 339 -0.24 -0.77 7.74
CA TYR A 339 -1.56 -0.80 7.12
C TYR A 339 -1.56 -0.38 5.65
N ARG A 340 -0.52 0.33 5.21
CA ARG A 340 -0.31 0.77 3.84
C ARG A 340 0.63 -0.18 3.09
N SER A 341 1.71 -0.59 3.74
CA SER A 341 2.75 -1.42 3.13
C SER A 341 2.29 -2.84 2.87
N ILE A 342 1.45 -3.42 3.75
CA ILE A 342 0.91 -4.78 3.58
C ILE A 342 0.00 -4.88 2.35
N PRO A 343 -1.02 -4.03 2.13
CA PRO A 343 -1.82 -4.04 0.91
C PRO A 343 -0.99 -3.80 -0.36
N ILE A 344 -0.02 -2.89 -0.34
CA ILE A 344 0.91 -2.70 -1.47
C ILE A 344 1.62 -4.02 -1.78
N CYS A 345 2.18 -4.69 -0.77
CA CYS A 345 2.84 -5.97 -0.92
C CYS A 345 1.90 -7.05 -1.50
N CYS A 346 0.67 -7.13 -1.03
CA CYS A 346 -0.32 -8.10 -1.51
C CYS A 346 -0.73 -7.83 -2.96
N ILE A 347 -1.07 -6.58 -3.30
CA ILE A 347 -1.52 -6.20 -4.63
C ILE A 347 -0.39 -6.35 -5.65
N THR A 348 0.83 -5.90 -5.33
CA THR A 348 1.99 -6.08 -6.21
C THR A 348 2.32 -7.56 -6.40
N SER A 349 2.18 -8.39 -5.36
CA SER A 349 2.33 -9.85 -5.47
C SER A 349 1.32 -10.45 -6.44
N CYS A 350 0.05 -10.00 -6.41
CA CYS A 350 -0.97 -10.42 -7.38
C CYS A 350 -0.59 -10.02 -8.81
N PHE A 351 -0.12 -8.79 -9.02
CA PHE A 351 0.34 -8.31 -10.32
C PHE A 351 1.49 -9.16 -10.87
N LEU A 352 2.46 -9.46 -10.01
CA LEU A 352 3.62 -10.26 -10.36
C LEU A 352 3.24 -11.71 -10.68
N CYS A 353 2.38 -12.34 -9.88
CA CYS A 353 1.89 -13.68 -10.16
C CYS A 353 1.12 -13.77 -11.48
N PHE A 354 0.37 -12.73 -11.82
CA PHE A 354 -0.36 -12.67 -13.09
C PHE A 354 0.58 -12.47 -14.29
N LEU A 355 1.55 -11.56 -14.17
CA LEU A 355 2.43 -11.19 -15.28
C LEU A 355 3.63 -12.14 -15.42
N PHE A 356 4.06 -12.78 -14.35
CA PHE A 356 5.22 -13.69 -14.31
C PHE A 356 4.82 -15.03 -13.66
N PRO A 357 3.96 -15.83 -14.31
CA PRO A 357 3.41 -17.04 -13.72
C PRO A 357 4.43 -18.18 -13.57
N GLU A 358 5.64 -18.07 -14.11
CA GLU A 358 6.63 -19.14 -14.10
C GLU A 358 7.36 -19.23 -12.75
N HIS A 359 7.45 -20.42 -12.15
CA HIS A 359 8.13 -20.65 -10.86
C HIS A 359 9.60 -20.24 -10.82
N GLN A 360 10.28 -20.27 -11.97
CA GLN A 360 11.68 -19.86 -12.08
C GLN A 360 11.91 -18.36 -11.87
N ASN A 361 10.86 -17.55 -11.82
CA ASN A 361 10.94 -16.12 -11.58
C ASN A 361 11.21 -15.78 -10.12
N VAL A 362 11.09 -16.74 -9.21
CA VAL A 362 11.41 -16.59 -7.79
C VAL A 362 12.70 -17.32 -7.45
N PRO A 363 13.63 -16.74 -6.69
CA PRO A 363 14.88 -17.40 -6.30
C PRO A 363 14.65 -18.76 -5.65
N THR A 364 15.49 -19.73 -5.98
CA THR A 364 15.38 -21.12 -5.46
C THR A 364 15.38 -21.17 -3.93
N ILE A 365 16.11 -20.28 -3.26
CA ILE A 365 16.15 -20.22 -1.79
C ILE A 365 14.78 -19.88 -1.20
N ILE A 366 14.06 -18.94 -1.80
CA ILE A 366 12.71 -18.55 -1.38
C ILE A 366 11.73 -19.70 -1.65
N ASN A 367 11.83 -20.33 -2.82
CA ASN A 367 10.98 -21.50 -3.17
C ASN A 367 11.21 -22.65 -2.18
N ARG A 368 12.46 -22.95 -1.81
CA ARG A 368 12.79 -23.98 -0.81
C ARG A 368 12.25 -23.62 0.58
N PHE A 369 12.45 -22.40 1.02
CA PHE A 369 11.97 -21.93 2.33
C PHE A 369 10.44 -21.95 2.41
N SER A 370 9.77 -21.42 1.38
CA SER A 370 8.30 -21.47 1.29
C SER A 370 7.79 -22.90 1.24
N GLY A 371 8.43 -23.79 0.45
CA GLY A 371 8.08 -25.21 0.39
C GLY A 371 8.23 -25.90 1.74
N TRP A 372 9.30 -25.60 2.49
CA TRP A 372 9.48 -26.11 3.85
C TRP A 372 8.35 -25.62 4.80
N LEU A 373 8.00 -24.32 4.76
CA LEU A 373 6.89 -23.78 5.55
C LEU A 373 5.56 -24.46 5.19
N GLN A 374 5.28 -24.64 3.92
CA GLN A 374 4.05 -25.29 3.43
C GLN A 374 3.97 -26.75 3.90
N GLN A 375 5.09 -27.51 3.82
CA GLN A 375 5.14 -28.86 4.38
C GLN A 375 4.82 -28.88 5.86
N LYS A 376 5.37 -27.94 6.66
CA LYS A 376 5.05 -27.85 8.11
C LYS A 376 3.56 -27.57 8.34
N ILE A 377 2.94 -26.71 7.51
CA ILE A 377 1.50 -26.45 7.59
C ILE A 377 0.69 -27.70 7.23
N ASP A 378 1.11 -28.46 6.20
CA ASP A 378 0.42 -29.66 5.74
C ASP A 378 0.54 -30.83 6.71
N TYR A 379 1.72 -31.02 7.31
CA TYR A 379 1.94 -32.07 8.31
C TYR A 379 1.27 -31.77 9.65
N SER A 380 0.95 -30.52 9.95
CA SER A 380 0.24 -30.15 11.16
C SER A 380 -1.24 -30.50 11.03
N SER A 381 -1.73 -31.46 11.82
CA SER A 381 -3.15 -31.82 11.89
C SER A 381 -4.04 -30.62 12.25
N TYR A 382 -3.54 -29.69 13.04
CA TYR A 382 -4.25 -28.46 13.41
C TYR A 382 -4.26 -27.44 12.27
N LEU A 383 -3.09 -27.06 11.71
CA LEU A 383 -2.98 -26.04 10.68
C LEU A 383 -3.59 -26.49 9.34
N SER A 384 -3.64 -27.78 9.07
CA SER A 384 -4.30 -28.34 7.89
C SER A 384 -5.82 -28.44 8.03
N SER A 385 -6.35 -28.29 9.24
CA SER A 385 -7.77 -28.42 9.52
C SER A 385 -8.61 -27.26 8.95
N SER A 386 -9.86 -27.56 8.60
CA SER A 386 -10.75 -26.55 8.04
C SER A 386 -11.17 -25.50 9.06
N TRP A 387 -11.23 -25.83 10.35
CA TRP A 387 -11.65 -24.87 11.37
C TRP A 387 -10.60 -23.79 11.59
N VAL A 388 -9.29 -24.11 11.58
CA VAL A 388 -8.20 -23.09 11.66
C VAL A 388 -8.25 -22.17 10.46
N TYR A 389 -8.49 -22.72 9.28
CA TYR A 389 -8.66 -21.91 8.08
C TYR A 389 -9.81 -20.89 8.24
N TYR A 390 -10.97 -21.32 8.76
CA TYR A 390 -12.09 -20.40 8.99
C TYR A 390 -11.82 -19.39 10.09
N LEU A 391 -11.12 -19.81 11.15
CA LEU A 391 -10.70 -18.90 12.22
C LEU A 391 -9.80 -17.80 11.69
N VAL A 392 -8.79 -18.16 10.91
CA VAL A 392 -7.88 -17.19 10.28
C VAL A 392 -8.65 -16.27 9.34
N LEU A 393 -9.56 -16.81 8.53
CA LEU A 393 -10.36 -16.03 7.60
C LEU A 393 -11.22 -14.97 8.31
N VAL A 394 -11.87 -15.34 9.41
CA VAL A 394 -12.72 -14.43 10.20
C VAL A 394 -11.89 -13.43 11.00
N SER A 395 -10.70 -13.80 11.43
CA SER A 395 -9.83 -12.92 12.24
C SER A 395 -9.22 -11.76 11.42
N LEU A 396 -9.04 -11.92 10.11
CA LEU A 396 -8.42 -10.88 9.27
C LEU A 396 -9.15 -9.53 9.33
N PRO A 397 -10.48 -9.47 9.19
CA PRO A 397 -11.21 -8.22 9.36
C PRO A 397 -11.01 -7.59 10.75
N LEU A 398 -10.87 -8.41 11.79
CA LEU A 398 -10.62 -7.93 13.16
C LEU A 398 -9.22 -7.31 13.31
N CYS A 399 -8.24 -7.81 12.55
CA CYS A 399 -6.88 -7.29 12.55
C CYS A 399 -6.68 -6.06 11.66
N TYR A 400 -7.70 -5.66 10.93
CA TYR A 400 -7.61 -4.61 9.89
C TYR A 400 -7.05 -3.28 10.38
N HIS A 401 -7.43 -2.85 11.59
CA HIS A 401 -6.95 -1.59 12.16
C HIS A 401 -5.74 -1.75 13.07
N CYS A 402 -5.35 -2.97 13.40
CA CYS A 402 -4.17 -3.21 14.23
C CYS A 402 -2.88 -2.74 13.54
N ALA A 403 -2.90 -2.65 12.21
CA ALA A 403 -1.78 -2.13 11.43
C ALA A 403 -1.61 -0.60 11.53
N ARG A 404 -2.54 0.12 12.14
CA ARG A 404 -2.51 1.58 12.26
C ARG A 404 -1.96 2.00 13.61
N PRO A 405 -0.98 2.91 13.68
CA PRO A 405 -0.59 3.53 14.95
C PRO A 405 -1.81 4.20 15.61
N GLY A 406 -2.13 3.82 16.84
CA GLY A 406 -3.31 4.31 17.57
C GLY A 406 -4.66 3.79 17.04
N GLY A 407 -4.67 2.81 16.08
CA GLY A 407 -5.88 2.23 15.52
C GLY A 407 -6.39 1.07 16.34
N MET A 408 -7.60 1.18 16.85
CA MET A 408 -8.29 0.10 17.56
C MET A 408 -9.24 -0.69 16.64
N PHE A 409 -9.73 -1.82 17.12
CA PHE A 409 -10.63 -2.74 16.40
C PHE A 409 -11.73 -2.01 15.62
N PRO A 410 -11.84 -2.22 14.30
CA PRO A 410 -12.76 -1.47 13.44
C PRO A 410 -14.23 -1.78 13.68
N PHE A 411 -14.51 -2.93 14.27
CA PHE A 411 -15.86 -3.46 14.40
C PHE A 411 -16.62 -2.96 15.63
N ILE A 412 -15.91 -2.34 16.58
CA ILE A 412 -16.52 -1.83 17.79
C ILE A 412 -16.57 -0.32 17.69
N PRO A 413 -17.74 0.34 17.79
CA PRO A 413 -17.84 1.79 17.84
C PRO A 413 -16.90 2.35 18.90
N LEU A 414 -16.27 3.50 18.64
CA LEU A 414 -15.31 4.11 19.56
C LEU A 414 -15.91 4.26 20.98
N ASP A 415 -17.15 4.65 21.04
CA ASP A 415 -17.91 4.88 22.28
C ASP A 415 -18.21 3.56 23.04
N LEU A 416 -18.36 2.44 22.32
CA LEU A 416 -18.50 1.11 22.90
C LEU A 416 -17.13 0.46 23.20
N LYS A 417 -16.06 0.92 22.55
CA LYS A 417 -14.68 0.42 22.80
C LYS A 417 -14.21 0.79 24.20
N GLY A 418 -14.35 2.05 24.59
CA GLY A 418 -14.03 2.49 25.94
C GLY A 418 -14.83 1.65 26.94
N ASN A 419 -16.15 1.67 26.80
CA ASN A 419 -17.04 1.01 27.75
C ASN A 419 -16.92 -0.53 27.76
N LEU A 420 -16.79 -1.20 26.60
CA LEU A 420 -16.72 -2.66 26.54
C LEU A 420 -15.36 -3.18 27.00
N LEU A 421 -14.26 -2.53 26.64
CA LEU A 421 -12.91 -2.92 27.07
C LEU A 421 -12.67 -2.58 28.55
N GLU A 422 -13.12 -1.43 29.01
CA GLU A 422 -13.11 -1.08 30.43
C GLU A 422 -13.96 -2.06 31.23
N THR A 423 -15.17 -2.38 30.78
CA THR A 423 -16.03 -3.38 31.43
C THR A 423 -15.41 -4.77 31.42
N VAL A 424 -14.78 -5.20 30.33
CA VAL A 424 -14.10 -6.51 30.27
C VAL A 424 -12.82 -6.52 31.13
N MET A 425 -12.10 -5.42 31.22
CA MET A 425 -10.91 -5.28 32.07
C MET A 425 -11.26 -5.17 33.56
N GLU A 426 -12.41 -4.64 33.90
CA GLU A 426 -12.96 -4.67 35.25
C GLU A 426 -13.43 -6.07 35.69
N TRP A 427 -13.64 -6.99 34.73
CA TRP A 427 -14.08 -8.37 34.99
C TRP A 427 -12.93 -9.38 35.03
N ILE A 428 -11.72 -8.98 34.62
CA ILE A 428 -10.47 -9.74 34.70
C ILE A 428 -9.60 -9.23 35.87
#